data_c16aba3f44a470962783e840d7c0ef5f
#
_entry.id   c16aba3f44a470962783e840d7c0ef5f
#
_cell.length_a   1.000
_cell.length_b   1.000
_cell.length_c   1.000
_cell.angle_alpha   90.00
_cell.angle_beta   90.00
_cell.angle_gamma   90.00
#
_symmetry.space_group_name_H-M   'P 1'
#
loop_
_entity.id
_entity.type
_entity.pdbx_description
1 polymer ?
#
loop_
_entity_poly.entity_id
_entity_poly.type
_entity_poly.pdbx_seq_one_letter_code
_entity_poly.pdbx_strand_id
1 'polypeptide(L)'
;TIDEFKAQLTGGGARANQFRVTMNTPGAIATGLDVRRTSFLVKAAALPGRTMGEIAVPFRGRNLYIVGDSEFDTWETTIINDTDFMVRNAMERWQNAMNDLVTNTGLVNSADYQADLVVEQLDRDDTVLKSYILRGCFPQAVAPIELGFETTNAIEEFSVTWRYHHFEASAVNLSLIHISEPT
;
A
#
# COMPACT_ATOMS: atom_id res chain seq x y z
N THR A 1 3.59 36.72 5.84
CA THR A 1 3.98 37.09 4.44
C THR A 1 4.30 35.83 3.62
N ILE A 2 4.32 35.97 2.28
CA ILE A 2 4.66 34.85 1.38
C ILE A 2 6.07 34.32 1.67
N ASP A 3 6.99 35.22 2.03
CA ASP A 3 8.37 34.84 2.33
C ASP A 3 8.50 34.07 3.65
N GLU A 4 7.71 34.43 4.65
CA GLU A 4 7.61 33.66 5.90
C GLU A 4 7.03 32.27 5.66
N PHE A 5 5.98 32.16 4.83
CA PHE A 5 5.42 30.86 4.43
C PHE A 5 6.45 29.99 3.71
N LYS A 6 7.19 30.55 2.73
CA LYS A 6 8.25 29.83 2.04
C LYS A 6 9.39 29.39 2.96
N ALA A 7 9.76 30.21 3.94
CA ALA A 7 10.77 29.87 4.92
C ALA A 7 10.35 28.71 5.84
N GLN A 8 9.06 28.61 6.13
CA GLN A 8 8.50 27.52 6.97
C GLN A 8 8.29 26.23 6.17
N LEU A 9 8.17 26.30 4.85
CA LEU A 9 7.96 25.12 3.99
C LEU A 9 9.30 24.49 3.63
N THR A 10 9.79 23.62 4.50
CA THR A 10 11.07 22.93 4.33
C THR A 10 11.10 22.12 3.03
N GLY A 11 12.11 22.35 2.19
CA GLY A 11 12.30 21.64 0.93
C GLY A 11 11.24 21.92 -0.14
N GLY A 12 10.34 22.89 0.06
CA GLY A 12 9.27 23.22 -0.88
C GLY A 12 8.07 22.28 -0.88
N GLY A 13 7.95 21.42 0.14
CA GLY A 13 6.88 20.46 0.30
C GLY A 13 7.09 19.14 -0.46
N ALA A 14 6.54 18.07 0.07
CA ALA A 14 6.57 16.76 -0.58
C ALA A 14 5.65 16.75 -1.82
N ARG A 15 6.08 16.08 -2.87
CA ARG A 15 5.34 16.02 -4.14
C ARG A 15 4.69 14.67 -4.34
N ALA A 16 3.40 14.66 -4.60
CA ALA A 16 2.60 13.45 -4.76
C ALA A 16 3.02 12.56 -5.95
N ASN A 17 3.71 13.11 -6.93
CA ASN A 17 4.21 12.35 -8.08
C ASN A 17 5.59 11.71 -7.88
N GLN A 18 6.20 11.88 -6.72
CA GLN A 18 7.50 11.32 -6.37
C GLN A 18 7.29 10.19 -5.37
N PHE A 19 7.06 8.98 -5.87
CA PHE A 19 6.86 7.80 -5.05
C PHE A 19 7.38 6.54 -5.73
N ARG A 20 7.62 5.51 -4.93
CA ARG A 20 7.97 4.16 -5.39
C ARG A 20 7.21 3.13 -4.58
N VAL A 21 6.71 2.11 -5.26
CA VAL A 21 6.05 0.96 -4.65
C VAL A 21 6.86 -0.29 -4.95
N THR A 22 7.19 -1.05 -3.90
CA THR A 22 7.85 -2.35 -4.03
C THR A 22 6.86 -3.43 -3.63
N MET A 23 6.51 -4.30 -4.57
CA MET A 23 5.59 -5.41 -4.36
C MET A 23 6.38 -6.71 -4.24
N ASN A 24 6.48 -7.22 -3.01
CA ASN A 24 7.02 -8.55 -2.77
C ASN A 24 5.91 -9.59 -2.94
N THR A 25 6.30 -10.81 -3.24
CA THR A 25 5.38 -11.94 -3.38
C THR A 25 5.69 -13.01 -2.35
N PRO A 26 4.69 -13.80 -1.94
CA PRO A 26 4.93 -14.92 -1.03
C PRO A 26 5.85 -15.96 -1.66
N GLY A 27 6.81 -16.46 -0.91
CA GLY A 27 7.75 -17.46 -1.41
C GLY A 27 7.11 -18.80 -1.77
N ALA A 28 5.96 -19.11 -1.17
CA ALA A 28 5.22 -20.35 -1.43
C ALA A 28 4.41 -20.35 -2.73
N ILE A 29 4.23 -19.18 -3.35
CA ILE A 29 3.42 -19.01 -4.57
C ILE A 29 4.32 -18.58 -5.72
N ALA A 30 4.35 -19.36 -6.79
CA ALA A 30 5.05 -19.01 -8.03
C ALA A 30 4.22 -18.00 -8.85
N THR A 31 4.24 -16.73 -8.45
CA THR A 31 3.48 -15.67 -9.13
C THR A 31 4.09 -15.24 -10.44
N GLY A 32 5.41 -15.37 -10.59
CA GLY A 32 6.15 -14.87 -11.76
C GLY A 32 6.29 -13.35 -11.82
N LEU A 33 6.09 -12.66 -10.68
CA LEU A 33 6.20 -11.20 -10.60
C LEU A 33 7.66 -10.77 -10.59
N ASP A 34 8.02 -9.87 -11.51
CA ASP A 34 9.28 -9.13 -11.46
C ASP A 34 9.08 -7.86 -10.60
N VAL A 35 9.66 -7.88 -9.40
CA VAL A 35 9.51 -6.79 -8.40
C VAL A 35 10.00 -5.45 -8.94
N ARG A 36 11.14 -5.44 -9.63
CA ARG A 36 11.72 -4.21 -10.17
C ARG A 36 10.85 -3.62 -11.28
N ARG A 37 10.44 -4.44 -12.23
CA ARG A 37 9.59 -4.02 -13.33
C ARG A 37 8.21 -3.55 -12.83
N THR A 38 7.65 -4.23 -11.86
CA THR A 38 6.36 -3.87 -11.25
C THR A 38 6.40 -2.49 -10.61
N SER A 39 7.51 -2.11 -9.98
CA SER A 39 7.64 -0.78 -9.38
C SER A 39 7.49 0.37 -10.37
N PHE A 40 7.84 0.14 -11.64
CA PHE A 40 7.64 1.13 -12.72
C PHE A 40 6.22 1.11 -13.31
N LEU A 41 5.50 0.00 -13.17
CA LEU A 41 4.15 -0.15 -13.70
C LEU A 41 3.05 0.37 -12.76
N VAL A 42 3.37 0.64 -11.50
CA VAL A 42 2.42 1.25 -10.57
C VAL A 42 2.26 2.72 -10.90
N LYS A 43 1.11 3.07 -11.45
CA LYS A 43 0.77 4.44 -11.85
C LYS A 43 0.36 5.31 -10.67
N ALA A 44 -0.42 4.75 -9.75
CA ALA A 44 -0.96 5.47 -8.60
C ALA A 44 -1.01 4.56 -7.37
N ALA A 45 -0.72 5.14 -6.23
CA ALA A 45 -0.86 4.52 -4.92
C ALA A 45 -1.15 5.60 -3.89
N ALA A 46 -1.81 5.22 -2.80
CA ALA A 46 -1.99 6.10 -1.65
C ALA A 46 -1.00 5.75 -0.54
N LEU A 47 -0.67 6.70 0.30
CA LEU A 47 -0.04 6.38 1.58
C LEU A 47 -1.10 5.81 2.51
N PRO A 48 -0.81 4.73 3.27
CA PRO A 48 -1.80 4.09 4.10
C PRO A 48 -2.27 4.99 5.24
N GLY A 49 -3.57 4.95 5.52
CA GLY A 49 -4.19 5.66 6.63
C GLY A 49 -4.54 4.74 7.79
N ARG A 50 -4.72 5.31 8.95
CA ARG A 50 -5.13 4.62 10.17
C ARG A 50 -6.25 5.39 10.84
N THR A 51 -7.29 4.67 11.25
CA THR A 51 -8.42 5.23 12.00
C THR A 51 -8.40 4.68 13.42
N MET A 52 -8.56 5.58 14.40
CA MET A 52 -8.74 5.20 15.79
C MET A 52 -10.22 5.18 16.12
N GLY A 53 -10.70 4.07 16.61
CA GLY A 53 -12.06 3.97 17.11
C GLY A 53 -12.26 4.81 18.37
N GLU A 54 -13.50 5.10 18.69
CA GLU A 54 -13.88 5.79 19.91
C GLU A 54 -14.83 4.94 20.76
N ILE A 55 -14.69 5.05 22.07
CA ILE A 55 -15.62 4.46 23.03
C ILE A 55 -16.35 5.61 23.72
N ALA A 56 -17.64 5.71 23.50
CA ALA A 56 -18.48 6.71 24.15
C ALA A 56 -18.97 6.19 25.51
N VAL A 57 -18.56 6.82 26.58
CA VAL A 57 -19.02 6.52 27.94
C VAL A 57 -19.98 7.63 28.39
N PRO A 58 -21.27 7.34 28.59
CA PRO A 58 -22.22 8.34 29.05
C PRO A 58 -21.97 8.67 30.52
N PHE A 59 -21.85 9.95 30.81
CA PHE A 59 -21.70 10.46 32.19
C PHE A 59 -22.48 11.77 32.39
N ARG A 60 -23.47 11.72 33.25
CA ARG A 60 -24.28 12.88 33.68
C ARG A 60 -24.82 13.74 32.51
N GLY A 61 -25.40 13.12 31.49
CA GLY A 61 -25.97 13.81 30.32
C GLY A 61 -24.96 14.25 29.26
N ARG A 62 -23.70 13.85 29.40
CA ARG A 62 -22.63 14.06 28.41
C ARG A 62 -21.94 12.76 28.08
N ASN A 63 -21.36 12.66 26.90
CA ASN A 63 -20.51 11.55 26.54
C ASN A 63 -19.04 11.90 26.77
N LEU A 64 -18.33 11.01 27.46
CA LEU A 64 -16.89 11.00 27.55
C LEU A 64 -16.36 10.06 26.46
N TYR A 65 -15.49 10.53 25.61
CA TYR A 65 -14.91 9.73 24.54
C TYR A 65 -13.53 9.20 24.94
N ILE A 66 -13.35 7.89 24.85
CA ILE A 66 -12.09 7.19 25.10
C ILE A 66 -11.62 6.56 23.80
N VAL A 67 -10.32 6.50 23.61
CA VAL A 67 -9.73 5.87 22.42
C VAL A 67 -10.06 4.37 22.39
N GLY A 68 -10.62 3.91 21.29
CA GLY A 68 -10.91 2.51 21.01
C GLY A 68 -9.82 1.82 20.19
N ASP A 69 -10.21 0.78 19.45
CA ASP A 69 -9.30 -0.01 18.63
C ASP A 69 -8.86 0.73 17.37
N SER A 70 -7.69 0.35 16.88
CA SER A 70 -7.16 0.85 15.60
C SER A 70 -7.72 0.04 14.45
N GLU A 71 -8.16 0.73 13.42
CA GLU A 71 -8.61 0.13 12.17
C GLU A 71 -7.74 0.59 11.00
N PHE A 72 -7.45 -0.32 10.11
CA PHE A 72 -6.69 -0.08 8.89
C PHE A 72 -7.60 -0.31 7.69
N ASP A 73 -7.77 0.73 6.88
CA ASP A 73 -8.52 0.62 5.64
C ASP A 73 -7.74 -0.19 4.60
N THR A 74 -8.46 -0.68 3.60
CA THR A 74 -7.83 -1.33 2.45
C THR A 74 -6.94 -0.34 1.71
N TRP A 75 -5.88 -0.85 1.12
CA TRP A 75 -4.95 -0.06 0.32
C TRP A 75 -5.16 -0.36 -1.17
N GLU A 76 -5.24 0.68 -1.97
CA GLU A 76 -5.50 0.55 -3.41
C GLU A 76 -4.31 1.04 -4.22
N THR A 77 -3.97 0.28 -5.26
CA THR A 77 -2.97 0.64 -6.25
C THR A 77 -3.55 0.55 -7.65
N THR A 78 -3.19 1.49 -8.51
CA THR A 78 -3.51 1.44 -9.94
C THR A 78 -2.26 1.04 -10.72
N ILE A 79 -2.37 0.00 -11.52
CA ILE A 79 -1.26 -0.63 -12.23
C ILE A 79 -1.50 -0.56 -13.72
N ILE A 80 -0.47 -0.17 -14.47
CA ILE A 80 -0.49 -0.21 -15.93
C ILE A 80 -0.32 -1.66 -16.38
N ASN A 81 -1.23 -2.11 -17.24
CA ASN A 81 -1.16 -3.44 -17.81
C ASN A 81 -0.23 -3.45 -19.04
N ASP A 82 0.78 -4.29 -19.00
CA ASP A 82 1.69 -4.49 -20.14
C ASP A 82 1.19 -5.63 -21.05
N THR A 83 1.68 -5.68 -22.27
CA THR A 83 1.24 -6.66 -23.29
C THR A 83 1.47 -8.12 -22.90
N ASP A 84 2.41 -8.41 -22.03
CA ASP A 84 2.64 -9.75 -21.48
C ASP A 84 1.76 -10.11 -20.29
N PHE A 85 0.95 -9.19 -19.80
CA PHE A 85 0.06 -9.36 -18.64
C PHE A 85 0.76 -9.85 -17.37
N MET A 86 2.02 -9.52 -17.18
CA MET A 86 2.84 -10.07 -16.09
C MET A 86 2.22 -9.80 -14.71
N VAL A 87 1.88 -8.55 -14.41
CA VAL A 87 1.33 -8.19 -13.09
C VAL A 87 -0.08 -8.75 -12.92
N ARG A 88 -0.91 -8.65 -13.94
CA ARG A 88 -2.28 -9.19 -13.92
C ARG A 88 -2.28 -10.71 -13.67
N ASN A 89 -1.46 -11.45 -14.41
CA ASN A 89 -1.31 -12.89 -14.23
C ASN A 89 -0.77 -13.24 -12.84
N ALA A 90 0.18 -12.47 -12.32
CA ALA A 90 0.71 -12.67 -10.98
C ALA A 90 -0.37 -12.50 -9.90
N MET A 91 -1.21 -11.49 -10.02
CA MET A 91 -2.31 -11.25 -9.08
C MET A 91 -3.36 -12.36 -9.16
N GLU A 92 -3.71 -12.80 -10.35
CA GLU A 92 -4.67 -13.90 -10.55
C GLU A 92 -4.13 -15.23 -10.01
N ARG A 93 -2.86 -15.54 -10.21
CA ARG A 93 -2.21 -16.72 -9.63
C ARG A 93 -2.18 -16.65 -8.10
N TRP A 94 -1.92 -15.48 -7.55
CA TRP A 94 -1.92 -15.27 -6.11
C TRP A 94 -3.31 -15.52 -5.51
N GLN A 95 -4.35 -14.93 -6.11
CA GLN A 95 -5.73 -15.15 -5.67
C GLN A 95 -6.16 -16.62 -5.82
N ASN A 96 -5.78 -17.27 -6.92
CA ASN A 96 -6.09 -18.68 -7.13
C ASN A 96 -5.39 -19.61 -6.14
N ALA A 97 -4.19 -19.27 -5.70
CA ALA A 97 -3.49 -20.01 -4.65
C ALA A 97 -4.16 -19.87 -3.27
N MET A 98 -4.77 -18.72 -3.00
CA MET A 98 -5.54 -18.52 -1.77
C MET A 98 -6.88 -19.27 -1.79
N ASN A 99 -7.52 -19.34 -2.94
CA ASN A 99 -8.75 -20.09 -3.15
C ASN A 99 -8.87 -20.53 -4.61
N ASP A 100 -8.60 -21.81 -4.87
CA ASP A 100 -8.69 -22.38 -6.20
C ASP A 100 -10.17 -22.47 -6.63
N LEU A 101 -10.48 -21.83 -7.75
CA LEU A 101 -11.85 -21.78 -8.30
C LEU A 101 -12.39 -23.12 -8.75
N VAL A 102 -11.51 -24.06 -9.11
CA VAL A 102 -11.92 -25.39 -9.60
C VAL A 102 -12.14 -26.37 -8.45
N THR A 103 -11.17 -26.44 -7.54
CA THR A 103 -11.19 -27.40 -6.42
C THR A 103 -11.81 -26.86 -5.15
N ASN A 104 -11.99 -25.53 -5.08
CA ASN A 104 -12.44 -24.79 -3.91
C ASN A 104 -11.59 -25.07 -2.66
N THR A 105 -10.30 -25.27 -2.87
CA THR A 105 -9.29 -25.45 -1.83
C THR A 105 -8.27 -24.33 -1.91
N GLY A 106 -7.54 -24.06 -0.85
CA GLY A 106 -6.55 -23.02 -0.80
C GLY A 106 -5.50 -23.26 0.27
N LEU A 107 -4.55 -22.33 0.36
CA LEU A 107 -3.53 -22.34 1.39
C LEU A 107 -4.14 -22.06 2.76
N VAL A 108 -3.94 -22.97 3.70
CA VAL A 108 -4.51 -22.86 5.06
C VAL A 108 -3.66 -21.95 5.94
N ASN A 109 -2.35 -21.95 5.74
CA ASN A 109 -1.45 -21.14 6.53
C ASN A 109 -1.33 -19.72 5.93
N SER A 110 -1.66 -18.72 6.72
CA SER A 110 -1.62 -17.31 6.29
C SER A 110 -0.21 -16.85 5.86
N ALA A 111 0.83 -17.38 6.47
CA ALA A 111 2.21 -17.06 6.09
C ALA A 111 2.56 -17.48 4.65
N ASP A 112 1.86 -18.45 4.08
CA ASP A 112 2.12 -18.97 2.74
C ASP A 112 1.53 -18.08 1.63
N TYR A 113 0.52 -17.24 1.93
CA TYR A 113 -0.12 -16.36 0.95
C TYR A 113 0.04 -14.87 1.23
N GLN A 114 0.65 -14.49 2.34
CA GLN A 114 0.88 -13.09 2.70
C GLN A 114 2.29 -12.64 2.36
N ALA A 115 2.42 -11.38 1.99
CA ALA A 115 3.70 -10.74 1.73
C ALA A 115 3.71 -9.31 2.26
N ASP A 116 4.89 -8.74 2.39
CA ASP A 116 5.06 -7.34 2.78
C ASP A 116 5.21 -6.45 1.56
N LEU A 117 4.49 -5.35 1.54
CA LEU A 117 4.58 -4.32 0.51
C LEU A 117 5.20 -3.06 1.10
N VAL A 118 5.96 -2.34 0.28
CA VAL A 118 6.62 -1.09 0.69
C VAL A 118 6.17 0.03 -0.23
N VAL A 119 5.74 1.15 0.34
CA VAL A 119 5.49 2.38 -0.37
C VAL A 119 6.38 3.49 0.19
N GLU A 120 7.10 4.16 -0.69
CA GLU A 120 8.08 5.18 -0.35
C GLU A 120 7.72 6.51 -1.02
N GLN A 121 7.71 7.57 -0.23
CA GLN A 121 7.66 8.94 -0.74
C GLN A 121 9.08 9.41 -1.00
N LEU A 122 9.34 9.89 -2.20
CA LEU A 122 10.67 10.33 -2.63
C LEU A 122 10.77 11.85 -2.71
N ASP A 123 12.00 12.36 -2.61
CA ASP A 123 12.35 13.73 -2.97
C ASP A 123 12.77 13.79 -4.45
N ARG A 124 13.07 14.97 -4.95
CA ARG A 124 13.48 15.23 -6.35
C ARG A 124 14.77 14.53 -6.76
N ASP A 125 15.63 14.23 -5.81
CA ASP A 125 16.89 13.50 -5.98
C ASP A 125 16.79 12.00 -5.74
N ASP A 126 15.55 11.45 -5.70
CA ASP A 126 15.22 10.06 -5.36
C ASP A 126 15.57 9.64 -3.92
N THR A 127 15.86 10.60 -3.04
CA THR A 127 16.03 10.33 -1.62
C THR A 127 14.70 9.97 -0.98
N VAL A 128 14.68 8.91 -0.19
CA VAL A 128 13.47 8.48 0.52
C VAL A 128 13.19 9.45 1.68
N LEU A 129 12.05 10.13 1.60
CA LEU A 129 11.58 11.02 2.66
C LEU A 129 10.85 10.26 3.76
N LYS A 130 10.02 9.33 3.38
CA LYS A 130 9.25 8.48 4.29
C LYS A 130 8.92 7.15 3.62
N SER A 131 8.97 6.07 4.38
CA SER A 131 8.55 4.77 3.90
C SER A 131 7.50 4.16 4.80
N TYR A 132 6.59 3.41 4.19
CA TYR A 132 5.58 2.61 4.87
C TYR A 132 5.74 1.16 4.44
N ILE A 133 5.83 0.28 5.43
CA ILE A 133 5.85 -1.17 5.21
C ILE A 133 4.49 -1.72 5.63
N LEU A 134 3.74 -2.26 4.67
CA LEU A 134 2.46 -2.90 4.92
C LEU A 134 2.70 -4.38 5.18
N ARG A 135 2.33 -4.85 6.34
CA ARG A 135 2.59 -6.22 6.81
C ARG A 135 1.40 -7.13 6.56
N GLY A 136 1.69 -8.32 6.09
CA GLY A 136 0.69 -9.37 5.88
C GLY A 136 -0.29 -9.04 4.77
N CYS A 137 0.20 -8.51 3.65
CA CYS A 137 -0.63 -8.11 2.51
C CYS A 137 -1.02 -9.28 1.63
N PHE A 138 -2.23 -9.21 1.11
CA PHE A 138 -2.70 -10.07 0.04
C PHE A 138 -3.68 -9.29 -0.86
N PRO A 139 -3.77 -9.63 -2.15
CA PRO A 139 -4.70 -8.97 -3.06
C PRO A 139 -6.13 -9.43 -2.78
N GLN A 140 -6.92 -8.57 -2.15
CA GLN A 140 -8.33 -8.86 -1.85
C GLN A 140 -9.19 -8.80 -3.09
N ALA A 141 -8.98 -7.81 -3.95
CA ALA A 141 -9.73 -7.62 -5.18
C ALA A 141 -8.81 -7.15 -6.31
N VAL A 142 -9.03 -7.71 -7.49
CA VAL A 142 -8.42 -7.26 -8.74
C VAL A 142 -9.54 -6.74 -9.62
N ALA A 143 -9.53 -5.46 -9.94
CA ALA A 143 -10.58 -4.82 -10.70
C ALA A 143 -10.64 -5.31 -12.15
N PRO A 144 -11.83 -5.33 -12.78
CA PRO A 144 -11.95 -5.65 -14.20
C PRO A 144 -11.26 -4.59 -15.07
N ILE A 145 -10.89 -4.98 -16.28
CA ILE A 145 -10.37 -4.08 -17.30
C ILE A 145 -11.48 -3.83 -18.32
N GLU A 146 -11.84 -2.56 -18.51
CA GLU A 146 -12.82 -2.17 -19.51
C GLU A 146 -12.19 -2.18 -20.91
N LEU A 147 -12.81 -2.92 -21.82
CA LEU A 147 -12.41 -3.03 -23.21
C LEU A 147 -13.45 -2.36 -24.14
N GLY A 148 -12.99 -1.52 -25.05
CA GLY A 148 -13.87 -0.85 -26.01
C GLY A 148 -13.14 -0.52 -27.30
N PHE A 149 -13.78 -0.70 -28.44
CA PHE A 149 -13.21 -0.39 -29.76
C PHE A 149 -12.94 1.11 -29.97
N GLU A 150 -13.59 1.95 -29.18
CA GLU A 150 -13.43 3.42 -29.25
C GLU A 150 -12.23 3.93 -28.47
N THR A 151 -11.63 3.09 -27.63
CA THR A 151 -10.49 3.44 -26.74
C THR A 151 -9.17 3.29 -27.48
N THR A 152 -8.88 4.16 -28.43
CA THR A 152 -7.75 3.99 -29.36
C THR A 152 -6.40 4.49 -28.85
N ASN A 153 -6.38 5.46 -27.93
CA ASN A 153 -5.13 6.09 -27.43
C ASN A 153 -4.96 5.97 -25.92
N ALA A 154 -5.51 4.91 -25.33
CA ALA A 154 -5.41 4.66 -23.90
C ALA A 154 -4.64 3.35 -23.63
N ILE A 155 -3.74 3.39 -22.66
CA ILE A 155 -3.08 2.19 -22.14
C ILE A 155 -4.02 1.57 -21.10
N GLU A 156 -4.15 0.25 -21.15
CA GLU A 156 -4.94 -0.48 -20.15
C GLU A 156 -4.34 -0.32 -18.76
N GLU A 157 -5.20 -0.07 -17.81
CA GLU A 157 -4.84 -0.03 -16.39
C GLU A 157 -5.92 -0.71 -15.56
N PHE A 158 -5.53 -1.23 -14.41
CA PHE A 158 -6.44 -1.87 -13.47
C PHE A 158 -6.04 -1.56 -12.03
N SER A 159 -7.01 -1.62 -11.13
CA SER A 159 -6.79 -1.40 -9.72
C SER A 159 -6.71 -2.73 -8.97
N VAL A 160 -5.81 -2.80 -8.01
CA VAL A 160 -5.72 -3.91 -7.04
C VAL A 160 -5.98 -3.35 -5.65
N THR A 161 -6.95 -3.93 -4.97
CA THR A 161 -7.26 -3.62 -3.58
C THR A 161 -6.55 -4.62 -2.68
N TRP A 162 -5.72 -4.10 -1.79
CA TRP A 162 -4.91 -4.89 -0.87
C TRP A 162 -5.51 -4.86 0.52
N ARG A 163 -5.57 -6.01 1.17
CA ARG A 163 -5.82 -6.12 2.60
C ARG A 163 -4.52 -6.44 3.31
N TYR A 164 -4.29 -5.82 4.45
CA TYR A 164 -3.09 -5.99 5.27
C TYR A 164 -3.45 -5.93 6.75
N HIS A 165 -2.57 -6.42 7.62
CA HIS A 165 -2.83 -6.44 9.06
C HIS A 165 -2.54 -5.08 9.71
N HIS A 166 -1.37 -4.52 9.45
CA HIS A 166 -0.93 -3.23 9.95
C HIS A 166 0.16 -2.66 9.07
N PHE A 167 0.49 -1.42 9.26
CA PHE A 167 1.66 -0.83 8.62
C PHE A 167 2.63 -0.25 9.64
N GLU A 168 3.91 -0.22 9.27
CA GLU A 168 4.98 0.44 10.00
C GLU A 168 5.45 1.63 9.17
N ALA A 169 5.51 2.81 9.79
CA ALA A 169 6.02 4.00 9.15
C ALA A 169 7.43 4.31 9.64
N SER A 170 8.34 4.59 8.72
CA SER A 170 9.68 5.05 9.05
C SER A 170 10.02 6.32 8.29
N ALA A 171 10.62 7.29 8.98
CA ALA A 171 11.27 8.43 8.33
C ALA A 171 12.78 8.19 8.34
N VAL A 172 13.45 8.59 7.26
CA VAL A 172 14.90 8.41 7.09
C VAL A 172 15.72 9.03 8.24
N ASN A 173 15.16 10.04 8.89
CA ASN A 173 15.82 10.76 9.99
C ASN A 173 15.44 10.27 11.40
N LEU A 174 14.63 9.21 11.55
CA LEU A 174 14.27 8.67 12.86
C LEU A 174 15.39 7.86 13.51
N SER A 175 16.47 7.56 12.82
CA SER A 175 17.65 6.91 13.40
C SER A 175 18.37 7.75 14.46
N LEU A 176 18.03 9.02 14.61
CA LEU A 176 18.58 9.93 15.63
C LEU A 176 17.73 10.02 16.90
N ILE A 177 16.54 9.42 16.93
CA ILE A 177 15.73 9.34 18.14
C ILE A 177 15.87 7.93 18.73
N HIS A 178 17.08 7.49 18.96
CA HIS A 178 17.33 6.51 20.00
C HIS A 178 17.28 7.27 21.31
N ILE A 179 16.11 7.24 21.93
CA ILE A 179 16.01 7.57 23.34
C ILE A 179 16.87 6.54 24.04
N SER A 180 17.99 6.96 24.58
CA SER A 180 18.76 6.17 25.51
C SER A 180 17.81 5.73 26.62
N GLU A 181 17.63 4.44 26.79
CA GLU A 181 16.90 3.91 27.94
C GLU A 181 17.47 4.53 29.21
N PRO A 182 16.65 5.02 30.11
CA PRO A 182 17.13 5.44 31.41
C PRO A 182 17.65 4.19 32.12
N THR A 183 18.91 4.22 32.41
CA THR A 183 19.52 3.24 33.33
C THR A 183 18.93 3.36 34.72
#